data_b3164b2df72b699ae42b54bef102d127
#
_entry.id   b3164b2df72b699ae42b54bef102d127
#
_cell.length_a   1.000
_cell.length_b   1.000
_cell.length_c   1.000
_cell.angle_alpha   90.00
_cell.angle_beta   90.00
_cell.angle_gamma   90.00
#
_symmetry.space_group_name_H-M   'P 1'
#
loop_
_entity.id
_entity.type
_entity.pdbx_description
1 polymer ?
#
loop_
_entity_poly.entity_id
_entity_poly.type
_entity_poly.pdbx_seq_one_letter_code
_entity_poly.pdbx_strand_id
1 'polypeptide(L)'
;GDTTEESEFLTEVKRKIKDYGLENSVRLLGRRDDVNKIMQAADVLVMPSFFEGLTVVGIEAQASDLPLLLSDTVTKELGLLPSTQFISLEAGPTVWAEAVLNSKQHNRQSRYEELKAAGYDIENETERVEKLLLDAHQELA
;
A
#
# COMPACT_ATOMS: atom_id res chain seq x y z
N GLY A 1 9.63 14.80 2.00
CA GLY A 1 10.13 16.05 1.49
C GLY A 1 9.51 17.21 2.24
N ASP A 2 10.35 18.09 2.71
CA ASP A 2 9.98 19.28 3.49
C ASP A 2 9.18 20.22 2.58
N THR A 3 7.98 20.57 2.98
CA THR A 3 7.00 21.34 2.19
C THR A 3 7.12 22.83 2.47
N THR A 4 8.25 23.43 2.21
CA THR A 4 8.39 24.90 2.25
C THR A 4 8.16 25.56 0.89
N GLU A 5 8.14 24.80 -0.21
CA GLU A 5 7.62 25.23 -1.50
C GLU A 5 6.53 24.24 -1.95
N GLU A 6 5.33 24.74 -2.17
CA GLU A 6 4.24 23.96 -2.71
C GLU A 6 4.67 23.46 -4.10
N SER A 7 4.89 22.15 -4.27
CA SER A 7 5.36 21.62 -5.54
C SER A 7 4.35 21.94 -6.64
N GLU A 8 4.81 22.21 -7.86
CA GLU A 8 3.95 22.43 -9.02
C GLU A 8 2.90 21.31 -9.17
N PHE A 9 3.30 20.08 -8.83
CA PHE A 9 2.41 18.92 -8.80
C PHE A 9 1.25 19.08 -7.80
N LEU A 10 1.52 19.52 -6.57
CA LEU A 10 0.47 19.72 -5.56
C LEU A 10 -0.49 20.84 -5.97
N THR A 11 0.02 21.90 -6.57
CA THR A 11 -0.78 23.00 -7.12
C THR A 11 -1.70 22.48 -8.23
N GLU A 12 -1.20 21.63 -9.13
CA GLU A 12 -2.01 21.02 -10.17
C GLU A 12 -3.11 20.11 -9.59
N VAL A 13 -2.77 19.29 -8.58
CA VAL A 13 -3.75 18.43 -7.90
C VAL A 13 -4.87 19.27 -7.28
N LYS A 14 -4.54 20.36 -6.56
CA LYS A 14 -5.54 21.27 -5.97
C LYS A 14 -6.42 21.91 -7.04
N ARG A 15 -5.82 22.31 -8.16
CA ARG A 15 -6.58 22.85 -9.30
C ARG A 15 -7.59 21.83 -9.84
N LYS A 16 -7.16 20.59 -10.08
CA LYS A 16 -8.04 19.51 -10.55
C LYS A 16 -9.18 19.21 -9.57
N ILE A 17 -8.91 19.17 -8.27
CA ILE A 17 -9.94 18.98 -7.23
C ILE A 17 -11.02 20.06 -7.38
N LYS A 18 -10.63 21.32 -7.56
CA LYS A 18 -11.54 22.44 -7.74
C LYS A 18 -12.31 22.38 -9.08
N ASP A 19 -11.59 22.13 -10.17
CA ASP A 19 -12.17 22.07 -11.51
C ASP A 19 -13.24 20.97 -11.64
N TYR A 20 -13.11 19.89 -10.86
CA TYR A 20 -14.10 18.80 -10.79
C TYR A 20 -15.13 18.95 -9.66
N GLY A 21 -15.09 20.03 -8.87
CA GLY A 21 -16.02 20.26 -7.76
C GLY A 21 -15.90 19.23 -6.62
N LEU A 22 -14.69 18.74 -6.37
CA LEU A 22 -14.40 17.65 -5.42
C LEU A 22 -13.89 18.12 -4.06
N GLU A 23 -13.97 19.43 -3.74
CA GLU A 23 -13.38 20.01 -2.51
C GLU A 23 -13.98 19.39 -1.23
N ASN A 24 -15.22 18.94 -1.29
CA ASN A 24 -15.89 18.27 -0.17
C ASN A 24 -15.64 16.76 -0.11
N SER A 25 -15.06 16.17 -1.18
CA SER A 25 -14.86 14.73 -1.31
C SER A 25 -13.40 14.30 -1.22
N VAL A 26 -12.47 15.19 -1.56
CA VAL A 26 -11.02 14.94 -1.52
C VAL A 26 -10.37 15.70 -0.37
N ARG A 27 -9.57 15.00 0.42
CA ARG A 27 -8.80 15.58 1.52
C ARG A 27 -7.31 15.29 1.33
N LEU A 28 -6.50 16.33 1.28
CA LEU A 28 -5.04 16.24 1.25
C LEU A 28 -4.55 16.22 2.70
N LEU A 29 -4.19 15.04 3.21
CA LEU A 29 -3.87 14.85 4.63
C LEU A 29 -2.44 15.25 5.00
N GLY A 30 -1.56 15.42 3.99
CA GLY A 30 -0.13 15.66 4.24
C GLY A 30 0.54 14.48 4.96
N ARG A 31 1.65 14.78 5.65
CA ARG A 31 2.35 13.78 6.46
C ARG A 31 1.54 13.45 7.72
N ARG A 32 1.43 12.16 8.02
CA ARG A 32 0.67 11.63 9.16
C ARG A 32 1.48 10.58 9.91
N ASP A 33 1.34 10.54 11.23
CA ASP A 33 1.94 9.54 12.12
C ASP A 33 0.95 8.43 12.54
N ASP A 34 -0.33 8.57 12.13
CA ASP A 34 -1.42 7.65 12.42
C ASP A 34 -1.96 6.93 11.17
N VAL A 35 -1.08 6.64 10.21
CA VAL A 35 -1.43 5.99 8.93
C VAL A 35 -2.11 4.64 9.15
N ASN A 36 -1.67 3.87 10.16
CA ASN A 36 -2.28 2.61 10.55
C ASN A 36 -3.76 2.75 10.94
N LYS A 37 -4.16 3.85 11.61
CA LYS A 37 -5.55 4.13 11.95
C LYS A 37 -6.36 4.53 10.72
N ILE A 38 -5.74 5.28 9.81
CA ILE A 38 -6.37 5.65 8.54
C ILE A 38 -6.63 4.41 7.70
N MET A 39 -5.68 3.48 7.62
CA MET A 39 -5.85 2.20 6.92
C MET A 39 -6.97 1.35 7.52
N GLN A 40 -7.13 1.36 8.85
CA GLN A 40 -8.23 0.66 9.51
C GLN A 40 -9.60 1.29 9.20
N ALA A 41 -9.66 2.59 8.94
CA ALA A 41 -10.89 3.32 8.66
C ALA A 41 -11.23 3.41 7.15
N ALA A 42 -10.26 3.15 6.28
CA ALA A 42 -10.44 3.23 4.83
C ALA A 42 -11.11 1.97 4.28
N ASP A 43 -11.74 2.02 3.13
CA ASP A 43 -12.36 0.88 2.43
C ASP A 43 -11.40 0.22 1.42
N VAL A 44 -10.44 0.98 0.91
CA VAL A 44 -9.47 0.52 -0.09
C VAL A 44 -8.24 1.44 -0.13
N LEU A 45 -7.06 0.88 -0.37
CA LEU A 45 -5.85 1.63 -0.74
C LEU A 45 -5.64 1.54 -2.25
N VAL A 46 -5.43 2.67 -2.90
CA VAL A 46 -5.18 2.76 -4.35
C VAL A 46 -3.79 3.33 -4.58
N MET A 47 -2.93 2.57 -5.26
CA MET A 47 -1.56 2.95 -5.59
C MET A 47 -1.32 2.84 -7.11
N PRO A 48 -1.70 3.85 -7.90
CA PRO A 48 -1.52 3.87 -9.35
C PRO A 48 -0.11 4.36 -9.72
N SER A 49 0.91 3.79 -9.11
CA SER A 49 2.31 4.16 -9.30
C SER A 49 2.84 3.65 -10.62
N PHE A 50 3.70 4.41 -11.29
CA PHE A 50 4.40 3.95 -12.51
C PHE A 50 5.44 2.89 -12.20
N PHE A 51 6.07 2.97 -11.05
CA PHE A 51 7.06 2.02 -10.58
C PHE A 51 7.13 2.05 -9.06
N GLU A 52 7.12 0.88 -8.44
CA GLU A 52 7.41 0.65 -7.02
C GLU A 52 8.08 -0.71 -6.85
N GLY A 53 9.01 -0.78 -5.91
CA GLY A 53 9.48 -2.04 -5.37
C GLY A 53 8.52 -2.57 -4.30
N LEU A 54 9.04 -3.36 -3.38
CA LEU A 54 8.29 -3.85 -2.22
C LEU A 54 8.07 -2.69 -1.23
N THR A 55 6.89 -2.08 -1.24
CA THR A 55 6.59 -0.92 -0.41
C THR A 55 6.06 -1.32 0.97
N VAL A 56 6.54 -0.65 2.00
CA VAL A 56 6.05 -0.84 3.39
C VAL A 56 4.55 -0.56 3.47
N VAL A 57 4.08 0.52 2.82
CA VAL A 57 2.66 0.89 2.84
C VAL A 57 1.75 -0.18 2.23
N GLY A 58 2.23 -0.90 1.22
CA GLY A 58 1.49 -2.03 0.61
C GLY A 58 1.39 -3.23 1.55
N ILE A 59 2.42 -3.50 2.34
CA ILE A 59 2.41 -4.55 3.37
C ILE A 59 1.51 -4.15 4.54
N GLU A 60 1.61 -2.90 5.02
CA GLU A 60 0.77 -2.37 6.10
C GLU A 60 -0.72 -2.39 5.75
N ALA A 61 -1.07 -2.09 4.51
CA ALA A 61 -2.44 -2.20 4.02
C ALA A 61 -2.95 -3.64 4.12
N GLN A 62 -2.16 -4.60 3.67
CA GLN A 62 -2.51 -6.01 3.74
C GLN A 62 -2.54 -6.54 5.18
N ALA A 63 -1.66 -6.05 6.06
CA ALA A 63 -1.71 -6.35 7.49
C ALA A 63 -3.01 -5.84 8.15
N SER A 64 -3.58 -4.77 7.61
CA SER A 64 -4.89 -4.24 8.02
C SER A 64 -6.07 -4.92 7.30
N ASP A 65 -5.82 -5.95 6.50
CA ASP A 65 -6.78 -6.57 5.56
C ASP A 65 -7.55 -5.52 4.73
N LEU A 66 -6.85 -4.45 4.34
CA LEU A 66 -7.36 -3.39 3.48
C LEU A 66 -7.19 -3.83 2.03
N PRO A 67 -8.26 -3.90 1.22
CA PRO A 67 -8.14 -4.13 -0.21
C PRO A 67 -7.12 -3.18 -0.84
N LEU A 68 -6.24 -3.75 -1.67
CA LEU A 68 -5.12 -3.02 -2.28
C LEU A 68 -5.22 -3.07 -3.80
N LEU A 69 -5.34 -1.91 -4.43
CA LEU A 69 -5.35 -1.78 -5.89
C LEU A 69 -4.03 -1.16 -6.34
N LEU A 70 -3.25 -1.93 -7.07
CA LEU A 70 -1.93 -1.57 -7.56
C LEU A 70 -1.93 -1.46 -9.09
N SER A 71 -1.04 -0.64 -9.63
CA SER A 71 -0.74 -0.72 -11.05
C SER A 71 -0.03 -2.04 -11.39
N ASP A 72 -0.21 -2.51 -12.60
CA ASP A 72 0.42 -3.74 -13.09
C ASP A 72 1.93 -3.63 -13.31
N THR A 73 2.47 -2.42 -13.23
CA THR A 73 3.90 -2.09 -13.30
C THR A 73 4.63 -2.23 -11.97
N VAL A 74 3.88 -2.37 -10.86
CA VAL A 74 4.43 -2.61 -9.51
C VAL A 74 4.80 -4.08 -9.35
N THR A 75 5.80 -4.38 -8.50
CA THR A 75 6.22 -5.77 -8.27
C THR A 75 5.08 -6.67 -7.82
N LYS A 76 5.00 -7.86 -8.39
CA LYS A 76 3.99 -8.87 -8.03
C LYS A 76 4.20 -9.45 -6.63
N GLU A 77 5.36 -9.25 -6.03
CA GLU A 77 5.66 -9.63 -4.64
C GLU A 77 4.75 -8.94 -3.62
N LEU A 78 4.15 -7.80 -3.99
CA LEU A 78 3.11 -7.14 -3.17
C LEU A 78 1.76 -7.86 -3.17
N GLY A 79 1.56 -8.87 -3.98
CA GLY A 79 0.31 -9.64 -4.04
C GLY A 79 0.23 -10.75 -3.01
N LEU A 80 0.31 -10.45 -1.71
CA LEU A 80 0.30 -11.44 -0.64
C LEU A 80 -1.09 -12.00 -0.37
N LEU A 81 -2.12 -11.16 -0.50
CA LEU A 81 -3.50 -11.53 -0.19
C LEU A 81 -4.40 -11.48 -1.42
N PRO A 82 -5.47 -12.30 -1.47
CA PRO A 82 -6.44 -12.30 -2.57
C PRO A 82 -7.17 -10.95 -2.75
N SER A 83 -7.19 -10.09 -1.73
CA SER A 83 -7.74 -8.74 -1.78
C SER A 83 -6.85 -7.72 -2.51
N THR A 84 -5.66 -8.14 -2.97
CA THR A 84 -4.77 -7.34 -3.81
C THR A 84 -5.07 -7.55 -5.29
N GLN A 85 -5.28 -6.45 -6.01
CA GLN A 85 -5.54 -6.47 -7.46
C GLN A 85 -4.50 -5.62 -8.20
N PHE A 86 -4.05 -6.11 -9.34
CA PHE A 86 -3.17 -5.40 -10.25
C PHE A 86 -3.96 -4.93 -11.47
N ILE A 87 -3.95 -3.63 -11.71
CA ILE A 87 -4.75 -2.98 -12.76
C ILE A 87 -3.81 -2.20 -13.66
N SER A 88 -3.98 -2.33 -14.98
CA SER A 88 -3.17 -1.56 -15.92
C SER A 88 -3.43 -0.06 -15.79
N LEU A 89 -2.36 0.73 -15.81
CA LEU A 89 -2.46 2.19 -15.87
C LEU A 89 -3.14 2.65 -17.17
N GLU A 90 -3.06 1.86 -18.24
CA GLU A 90 -3.69 2.14 -19.52
C GLU A 90 -5.19 1.80 -19.56
N ALA A 91 -5.70 1.07 -18.55
CA ALA A 91 -7.11 0.73 -18.46
C ALA A 91 -8.03 1.94 -18.26
N GLY A 92 -7.46 3.07 -17.85
CA GLY A 92 -8.17 4.32 -17.64
C GLY A 92 -8.95 4.38 -16.31
N PRO A 93 -9.44 5.58 -15.96
CA PRO A 93 -9.99 5.84 -14.62
C PRO A 93 -11.30 5.09 -14.33
N THR A 94 -12.08 4.74 -15.32
CA THR A 94 -13.35 4.01 -15.14
C THR A 94 -13.12 2.62 -14.56
N VAL A 95 -12.16 1.87 -15.10
CA VAL A 95 -11.81 0.52 -14.59
C VAL A 95 -11.30 0.58 -13.15
N TRP A 96 -10.47 1.56 -12.82
CA TRP A 96 -10.01 1.80 -11.46
C TRP A 96 -11.17 2.14 -10.51
N ALA A 97 -12.11 2.99 -10.94
CA ALA A 97 -13.28 3.35 -10.14
C ALA A 97 -14.20 2.15 -9.89
N GLU A 98 -14.42 1.28 -10.88
CA GLU A 98 -15.17 0.04 -10.72
C GLU A 98 -14.50 -0.91 -9.73
N ALA A 99 -13.18 -1.06 -9.79
CA ALA A 99 -12.43 -1.86 -8.82
C ALA A 99 -12.55 -1.32 -7.39
N VAL A 100 -12.50 0.02 -7.21
CA VAL A 100 -12.74 0.67 -5.91
C VAL A 100 -14.14 0.36 -5.39
N LEU A 101 -15.16 0.46 -6.23
CA LEU A 101 -16.55 0.19 -5.82
C LEU A 101 -16.74 -1.27 -5.43
N ASN A 102 -16.13 -2.20 -6.14
CA ASN A 102 -16.19 -3.64 -5.84
C ASN A 102 -15.47 -3.97 -4.54
N SER A 103 -14.41 -3.25 -4.19
CA SER A 103 -13.65 -3.45 -2.94
C SER A 103 -14.45 -3.12 -1.68
N LYS A 104 -15.50 -2.29 -1.76
CA LYS A 104 -16.34 -1.91 -0.61
C LYS A 104 -17.08 -3.08 0.04
N GLN A 105 -17.22 -4.21 -0.64
CA GLN A 105 -17.91 -5.40 -0.12
C GLN A 105 -16.96 -6.33 0.65
N HIS A 106 -15.68 -5.96 0.78
CA HIS A 106 -14.70 -6.76 1.48
C HIS A 106 -14.97 -6.77 3.00
N ASN A 107 -15.11 -7.97 3.56
CA ASN A 107 -15.23 -8.16 5.00
C ASN A 107 -13.86 -8.44 5.59
N ARG A 108 -13.36 -7.52 6.38
CA ARG A 108 -12.04 -7.61 7.00
C ARG A 108 -11.97 -8.69 8.06
N GLN A 109 -10.83 -9.37 8.09
CA GLN A 109 -10.49 -10.38 9.09
C GLN A 109 -9.00 -10.28 9.44
N SER A 110 -8.55 -11.05 10.45
CA SER A 110 -7.11 -11.13 10.73
C SER A 110 -6.41 -11.87 9.60
N ARG A 111 -5.31 -11.30 9.12
CA ARG A 111 -4.41 -11.89 8.10
C ARG A 111 -3.03 -12.20 8.66
N TYR A 112 -2.97 -12.32 9.99
CA TYR A 112 -1.71 -12.54 10.68
C TYR A 112 -0.99 -13.81 10.20
N GLU A 113 -1.70 -14.91 10.09
CA GLU A 113 -1.10 -16.20 9.71
C GLU A 113 -0.59 -16.20 8.26
N GLU A 114 -1.34 -15.58 7.34
CA GLU A 114 -0.91 -15.46 5.94
C GLU A 114 0.34 -14.59 5.81
N LEU A 115 0.38 -13.46 6.51
CA LEU A 115 1.53 -12.55 6.49
C LEU A 115 2.73 -13.15 7.21
N LYS A 116 2.53 -13.86 8.31
CA LYS A 116 3.56 -14.60 9.01
C LYS A 116 4.18 -15.67 8.12
N ALA A 117 3.35 -16.43 7.41
CA ALA A 117 3.83 -17.44 6.45
C ALA A 117 4.59 -16.82 5.27
N ALA A 118 4.27 -15.58 4.91
CA ALA A 118 4.96 -14.82 3.87
C ALA A 118 6.24 -14.12 4.36
N GLY A 119 6.62 -14.27 5.65
CA GLY A 119 7.85 -13.71 6.21
C GLY A 119 7.72 -12.27 6.71
N TYR A 120 6.52 -11.83 7.10
CA TYR A 120 6.27 -10.48 7.62
C TYR A 120 5.96 -10.48 9.12
N ASP A 121 6.43 -11.49 9.86
CA ASP A 121 6.39 -11.53 11.32
C ASP A 121 7.77 -11.23 11.88
N ILE A 122 7.90 -10.16 12.68
CA ILE A 122 9.19 -9.66 13.13
C ILE A 122 9.91 -10.66 14.06
N GLU A 123 9.17 -11.41 14.89
CA GLU A 123 9.78 -12.36 15.83
C GLU A 123 10.40 -13.52 15.05
N ASN A 124 9.66 -14.14 14.15
CA ASN A 124 10.16 -15.25 13.33
C ASN A 124 11.30 -14.83 12.41
N GLU A 125 11.21 -13.67 11.78
CA GLU A 125 12.24 -13.18 10.86
C GLU A 125 13.52 -12.78 11.61
N THR A 126 13.42 -12.28 12.84
CA THR A 126 14.58 -12.00 13.69
C THR A 126 15.33 -13.27 14.02
N GLU A 127 14.63 -14.33 14.45
CA GLU A 127 15.24 -15.64 14.72
C GLU A 127 15.91 -16.24 13.47
N ARG A 128 15.27 -16.10 12.32
CA ARG A 128 15.81 -16.57 11.03
C ARG A 128 17.10 -15.83 10.65
N VAL A 129 17.11 -14.51 10.77
CA VAL A 129 18.29 -13.69 10.47
C VAL A 129 19.42 -13.97 11.43
N GLU A 130 19.13 -14.08 12.74
CA GLU A 130 20.12 -14.44 13.75
C GLU A 130 20.80 -15.77 13.42
N LYS A 131 20.01 -16.80 13.10
CA LYS A 131 20.54 -18.11 12.71
C LYS A 131 21.42 -18.02 11.46
N LEU A 132 21.00 -17.31 10.42
CA LEU A 132 21.80 -17.13 9.20
C LEU A 132 23.15 -16.46 9.48
N LEU A 133 23.18 -15.46 10.37
CA LEU A 133 24.42 -14.77 10.76
C LEU A 133 25.36 -15.69 11.55
N LEU A 134 24.80 -16.51 12.46
CA LEU A 134 25.59 -17.48 13.23
C LEU A 134 26.18 -18.57 12.35
N ASP A 135 25.40 -19.13 11.44
CA ASP A 135 25.84 -20.16 10.48
C ASP A 135 26.94 -19.60 9.58
N ALA A 136 26.77 -18.41 9.02
CA ALA A 136 27.79 -17.75 8.19
C ALA A 136 29.10 -17.47 8.97
N HIS A 137 29.00 -17.13 10.26
CA HIS A 137 30.19 -16.92 11.09
C HIS A 137 30.98 -18.23 11.33
N GLN A 138 30.27 -19.36 11.48
CA GLN A 138 30.90 -20.67 11.67
C GLN A 138 31.58 -21.18 10.39
N GLU A 139 31.08 -20.85 9.21
CA GLU A 139 31.70 -21.23 7.92
C GLU A 139 33.00 -20.44 7.62
N LEU A 140 33.18 -19.28 8.25
CA LEU A 140 34.35 -18.41 8.07
C LEU A 140 35.47 -18.63 9.13
N ALA A 141 35.21 -19.43 10.15
CA ALA A 141 36.15 -19.72 11.26
C ALA A 141 36.91 -21.01 11.03
#